data_9ade1043f04a1e845b41e8a97837071e
#
_entry.id   9ade1043f04a1e845b41e8a97837071e
#
_cell.length_a   1.000
_cell.length_b   1.000
_cell.length_c   1.000
_cell.angle_alpha   90.00
_cell.angle_beta   90.00
_cell.angle_gamma   90.00
#
_symmetry.space_group_name_H-M   'P 1'
#
loop_
_entity.id
_entity.type
_entity.pdbx_description
1 polymer ?
#
loop_
_entity_poly.entity_id
_entity_poly.type
_entity_poly.pdbx_seq_one_letter_code
_entity_poly.pdbx_strand_id
1 'polypeptide(L)'
;MRKTIILLTLISLFVLLSCGGSSDESNDTPTPPVTITLRSQSISEGAEVESANTTILTLSYNTTVKVTGTGITLNGTSVTAKSNSTTSMAVDIPLALEDGTDYVVKVAKNAIVSTADPTVSAPEFTLNFKTKAKPVSTIASSPVIASTNAAKNLYTFFRNQYGQKVISSVMADVAWNYSLAEKVHTLTGKYPAMNCYDFIHIQVPDGNGWIDYSNTKPVTDWANAGGIVQLMWHFNVPKSETTTIGMDGSGVTCSPSETTFSASNALKEGTWEHEYFYAQMDRVIAVVLNLQEAGIAATWRPFHEAAGNATAKQQASWTKAWFWWGADGPDTFKSLWIAMFDYFKQKGVKNLIWIWTTQNYNGNSSSYNQDSDWYPGTSYCDMVARDLYGYTAVQNLQEFTEIQDAYPNKMVVLGECGWDGSDKTGKPQGLMPDCWSQGAKWGHFMVWYDGNAGNNTSTMVSDDWWKDAMSSPNVMTRDQVIY
;
A
#
# COMPACT_ATOMS: atom_id res chain seq x y z
N MET A 1 34.75 -16.17 6.82
CA MET A 1 35.75 -16.15 5.73
C MET A 1 35.91 -14.70 5.30
N ARG A 2 37.10 -14.13 5.56
CA ARG A 2 37.40 -12.72 5.23
C ARG A 2 37.63 -12.62 3.72
N LYS A 3 36.93 -11.70 3.05
CA LYS A 3 37.22 -11.31 1.66
C LYS A 3 38.09 -10.05 1.69
N THR A 4 39.31 -10.22 1.21
CA THR A 4 40.34 -9.22 1.07
C THR A 4 40.05 -8.35 -0.14
N ILE A 5 39.97 -7.03 0.06
CA ILE A 5 39.88 -6.02 -1.01
C ILE A 5 41.31 -5.68 -1.40
N ILE A 6 41.67 -5.89 -2.67
CA ILE A 6 42.94 -5.48 -3.25
C ILE A 6 42.78 -4.08 -3.85
N LEU A 7 43.46 -3.11 -3.26
CA LEU A 7 43.58 -1.74 -3.73
C LEU A 7 44.78 -1.66 -4.69
N LEU A 8 44.52 -1.43 -6.00
CA LEU A 8 45.58 -1.16 -6.95
C LEU A 8 45.88 0.36 -6.96
N THR A 9 47.04 0.72 -6.45
CA THR A 9 47.65 2.04 -6.55
C THR A 9 48.42 2.15 -7.87
N LEU A 10 47.98 3.04 -8.75
CA LEU A 10 48.77 3.46 -9.93
C LEU A 10 49.77 4.53 -9.50
N ILE A 11 51.04 4.21 -9.64
CA ILE A 11 52.18 5.15 -9.47
C ILE A 11 52.39 5.86 -10.79
N SER A 12 52.19 7.18 -10.79
CA SER A 12 52.54 8.07 -11.94
C SER A 12 54.02 8.48 -11.83
N LEU A 13 54.81 8.04 -12.78
CA LEU A 13 56.22 8.43 -12.91
C LEU A 13 56.32 9.75 -13.67
N PHE A 14 56.70 10.82 -12.97
CA PHE A 14 57.08 12.10 -13.59
C PHE A 14 58.54 12.00 -14.05
N VAL A 15 58.78 12.18 -15.33
CA VAL A 15 60.10 12.45 -15.89
C VAL A 15 60.19 13.93 -16.28
N LEU A 16 60.98 14.65 -15.53
CA LEU A 16 61.40 16.00 -15.89
C LEU A 16 62.61 15.91 -16.86
N LEU A 17 62.48 16.48 -18.01
CA LEU A 17 63.66 16.79 -18.87
C LEU A 17 63.65 18.28 -19.19
N SER A 18 64.81 18.86 -18.94
CA SER A 18 65.18 20.28 -18.97
C SER A 18 65.59 20.72 -20.38
N CYS A 19 65.22 21.96 -20.65
CA CYS A 19 65.75 23.01 -21.55
C CYS A 19 66.82 22.73 -22.58
N GLY A 20 66.61 23.33 -23.76
CA GLY A 20 67.69 23.85 -24.60
C GLY A 20 67.26 24.18 -26.04
N GLY A 21 67.16 25.50 -26.37
CA GLY A 21 67.57 25.99 -27.69
C GLY A 21 66.50 26.22 -28.72
N SER A 22 66.34 27.49 -29.03
CA SER A 22 65.61 28.15 -30.13
C SER A 22 65.91 27.62 -31.51
N SER A 23 64.86 27.46 -32.33
CA SER A 23 64.77 27.92 -33.71
C SER A 23 63.33 27.88 -34.20
N ASP A 24 62.85 28.98 -34.71
CA ASP A 24 61.53 29.10 -35.37
C ASP A 24 61.47 28.18 -36.58
N GLU A 25 60.67 27.13 -36.47
CA GLU A 25 60.01 26.50 -37.60
C GLU A 25 58.56 26.29 -37.23
N SER A 26 57.64 26.98 -37.91
CA SER A 26 56.22 26.78 -37.87
C SER A 26 55.89 25.35 -38.31
N ASN A 27 55.95 24.40 -37.40
CA ASN A 27 55.46 23.06 -37.62
C ASN A 27 53.93 23.08 -37.43
N ASP A 28 53.22 23.48 -38.50
CA ASP A 28 51.78 23.23 -38.61
C ASP A 28 51.55 21.71 -38.67
N THR A 29 51.60 21.07 -37.53
CA THR A 29 51.10 19.69 -37.39
C THR A 29 49.61 19.77 -37.58
N PRO A 30 49.02 19.20 -38.64
CA PRO A 30 47.58 19.27 -38.85
C PRO A 30 46.88 18.63 -37.63
N THR A 31 46.07 19.42 -36.94
CA THR A 31 45.22 18.95 -35.85
C THR A 31 44.43 17.76 -36.38
N PRO A 32 44.50 16.59 -35.74
CA PRO A 32 43.72 15.43 -36.19
C PRO A 32 42.28 15.79 -36.37
N PRO A 33 41.64 15.37 -37.46
CA PRO A 33 40.22 15.69 -37.68
C PRO A 33 39.36 15.25 -36.50
N VAL A 34 38.57 16.17 -35.98
CA VAL A 34 37.59 15.87 -34.91
C VAL A 34 36.63 14.82 -35.44
N THR A 35 36.52 13.68 -34.77
CA THR A 35 35.53 12.64 -35.08
C THR A 35 34.64 12.43 -33.89
N ILE A 36 33.32 12.30 -34.13
CA ILE A 36 32.35 11.99 -33.08
C ILE A 36 31.99 10.52 -33.15
N THR A 37 32.20 9.79 -32.06
CA THR A 37 31.82 8.39 -31.92
C THR A 37 30.98 8.21 -30.68
N LEU A 38 29.89 7.40 -30.76
CA LEU A 38 29.10 7.01 -29.62
C LEU A 38 29.92 6.03 -28.77
N ARG A 39 30.03 6.31 -27.46
CA ARG A 39 30.73 5.46 -26.48
C ARG A 39 29.77 4.55 -25.73
N SER A 40 28.60 5.06 -25.33
CA SER A 40 27.61 4.30 -24.60
C SER A 40 26.22 4.93 -24.74
N GLN A 41 25.23 4.10 -24.44
CA GLN A 41 23.82 4.48 -24.36
C GLN A 41 23.21 3.87 -23.10
N SER A 42 22.27 4.57 -22.46
CA SER A 42 21.64 4.12 -21.21
C SER A 42 20.61 3.01 -21.42
N ILE A 43 20.05 2.87 -22.63
CA ILE A 43 19.14 1.78 -23.00
C ILE A 43 19.84 0.97 -24.09
N SER A 44 19.95 -0.35 -23.89
CA SER A 44 20.58 -1.25 -24.86
C SER A 44 19.66 -1.58 -26.03
N GLU A 45 20.23 -1.93 -27.19
CA GLU A 45 19.47 -2.44 -28.33
C GLU A 45 18.68 -3.71 -27.92
N GLY A 46 17.39 -3.74 -28.26
CA GLY A 46 16.49 -4.85 -27.91
C GLY A 46 16.10 -4.95 -26.44
N ALA A 47 16.46 -3.97 -25.61
CA ALA A 47 16.13 -3.98 -24.19
C ALA A 47 14.62 -3.97 -23.94
N GLU A 48 14.22 -4.59 -22.84
CA GLU A 48 12.88 -4.45 -22.26
C GLU A 48 12.98 -3.56 -21.01
N VAL A 49 12.35 -2.38 -21.05
CA VAL A 49 12.45 -1.35 -20.01
C VAL A 49 11.08 -1.12 -19.34
N GLU A 50 11.09 -0.59 -18.12
CA GLU A 50 9.85 -0.12 -17.49
C GLU A 50 9.32 1.11 -18.23
N SER A 51 8.00 1.21 -18.39
CA SER A 51 7.37 2.44 -18.85
C SER A 51 7.40 3.47 -17.72
N ALA A 52 7.72 4.70 -18.03
CA ALA A 52 7.60 5.83 -17.13
C ALA A 52 7.11 7.05 -17.91
N ASN A 53 6.40 7.95 -17.23
CA ASN A 53 5.94 9.19 -17.83
C ASN A 53 7.08 10.00 -18.45
N THR A 54 8.29 9.82 -17.97
CA THR A 54 9.51 10.37 -18.57
C THR A 54 10.67 9.43 -18.29
N THR A 55 11.16 8.77 -19.33
CA THR A 55 12.41 7.99 -19.32
C THR A 55 13.46 8.79 -20.04
N ILE A 56 14.68 8.83 -19.55
CA ILE A 56 15.77 9.54 -20.22
C ILE A 56 16.70 8.54 -20.90
N LEU A 57 16.78 8.60 -22.23
CA LEU A 57 17.85 7.94 -22.97
C LEU A 57 19.05 8.89 -23.04
N THR A 58 20.15 8.50 -22.42
CA THR A 58 21.42 9.23 -22.48
C THR A 58 22.36 8.58 -23.50
N LEU A 59 22.80 9.37 -24.46
CA LEU A 59 23.83 8.99 -25.46
C LEU A 59 25.16 9.70 -25.13
N SER A 60 26.21 8.93 -24.81
CA SER A 60 27.52 9.48 -24.45
C SER A 60 28.52 9.35 -25.59
N TYR A 61 29.31 10.40 -25.86
CA TYR A 61 30.23 10.51 -26.97
C TYR A 61 31.69 10.66 -26.51
N ASN A 62 32.62 10.56 -27.45
CA ASN A 62 34.06 10.69 -27.19
C ASN A 62 34.54 12.18 -27.10
N THR A 63 33.70 13.12 -27.45
CA THR A 63 33.98 14.56 -27.45
C THR A 63 32.77 15.37 -27.01
N THR A 64 32.96 16.67 -26.78
CA THR A 64 31.85 17.58 -26.42
C THR A 64 30.90 17.77 -27.59
N VAL A 65 29.60 17.65 -27.34
CA VAL A 65 28.56 17.69 -28.36
C VAL A 65 27.43 18.66 -27.97
N LYS A 66 26.69 19.10 -28.96
CA LYS A 66 25.46 19.87 -28.82
C LYS A 66 24.37 19.35 -29.75
N VAL A 67 23.12 19.51 -29.33
CA VAL A 67 21.94 19.19 -30.14
C VAL A 67 21.60 20.37 -31.06
N THR A 68 21.26 20.10 -32.33
CA THR A 68 20.84 21.12 -33.28
C THR A 68 19.37 21.53 -33.19
N GLY A 69 18.59 20.79 -32.40
CA GLY A 69 17.16 21.05 -32.15
C GLY A 69 16.19 20.26 -33.03
N THR A 70 16.69 19.57 -34.08
CA THR A 70 15.85 18.75 -34.96
C THR A 70 16.51 17.41 -35.28
N GLY A 71 15.75 16.47 -35.85
CA GLY A 71 16.26 15.19 -36.34
C GLY A 71 16.33 14.07 -35.31
N ILE A 72 15.74 14.23 -34.13
CA ILE A 72 15.58 13.16 -33.14
C ILE A 72 14.09 12.80 -33.05
N THR A 73 13.79 11.53 -33.22
CA THR A 73 12.39 11.04 -33.19
C THR A 73 12.23 9.79 -32.33
N LEU A 74 11.04 9.64 -31.72
CA LEU A 74 10.53 8.43 -31.09
C LEU A 74 9.32 7.95 -31.90
N ASN A 75 9.39 6.76 -32.49
CA ASN A 75 8.35 6.23 -33.39
C ASN A 75 7.90 7.23 -34.48
N GLY A 76 8.88 8.04 -35.03
CA GLY A 76 8.60 9.04 -36.03
C GLY A 76 8.14 10.39 -35.50
N THR A 77 7.76 10.51 -34.23
CA THR A 77 7.40 11.77 -33.59
C THR A 77 8.64 12.49 -33.08
N SER A 78 8.78 13.80 -33.37
CA SER A 78 9.93 14.59 -32.93
C SER A 78 10.02 14.68 -31.41
N VAL A 79 11.25 14.52 -30.90
CA VAL A 79 11.55 14.63 -29.46
C VAL A 79 12.58 15.73 -29.26
N THR A 80 12.37 16.58 -28.25
CA THR A 80 13.33 17.66 -27.92
C THR A 80 14.39 17.09 -26.95
N ALA A 81 15.60 16.88 -27.48
CA ALA A 81 16.74 16.47 -26.66
C ALA A 81 17.50 17.70 -26.14
N LYS A 82 18.31 17.46 -25.09
CA LYS A 82 19.16 18.48 -24.46
C LYS A 82 20.60 17.97 -24.34
N SER A 83 21.57 18.86 -24.47
CA SER A 83 22.94 18.56 -24.07
C SER A 83 22.97 18.32 -22.55
N ASN A 84 23.64 17.25 -22.12
CA ASN A 84 23.77 16.95 -20.69
C ASN A 84 24.60 18.05 -20.02
N SER A 85 24.04 18.67 -19.00
CA SER A 85 24.63 19.81 -18.29
C SER A 85 25.89 19.47 -17.48
N THR A 86 26.10 18.19 -17.17
CA THR A 86 27.18 17.74 -16.30
C THR A 86 28.47 17.46 -17.07
N THR A 87 28.39 16.89 -18.27
CA THR A 87 29.60 16.44 -18.98
C THR A 87 29.82 17.08 -20.33
N SER A 88 28.82 17.73 -20.92
CA SER A 88 28.87 18.25 -22.31
C SER A 88 29.25 17.20 -23.38
N MET A 89 29.51 15.96 -22.96
CA MET A 89 29.84 14.83 -23.85
C MET A 89 28.65 13.88 -24.02
N ALA A 90 27.49 14.26 -23.52
CA ALA A 90 26.29 13.44 -23.61
C ALA A 90 25.07 14.27 -24.01
N VAL A 91 24.09 13.57 -24.57
CA VAL A 91 22.78 14.12 -24.93
C VAL A 91 21.72 13.33 -24.22
N ASP A 92 20.81 14.01 -23.54
CA ASP A 92 19.65 13.45 -22.85
C ASP A 92 18.40 13.63 -23.72
N ILE A 93 17.74 12.50 -24.01
CA ILE A 93 16.55 12.42 -24.85
C ILE A 93 15.41 11.98 -23.95
N PRO A 94 14.47 12.87 -23.54
CA PRO A 94 13.32 12.49 -22.76
C PRO A 94 12.33 11.71 -23.62
N LEU A 95 11.94 10.53 -23.17
CA LEU A 95 11.03 9.62 -23.83
C LEU A 95 9.76 9.47 -23.01
N ALA A 96 8.59 9.72 -23.61
CA ALA A 96 7.30 9.38 -23.04
C ALA A 96 6.94 7.96 -23.50
N LEU A 97 6.86 7.01 -22.59
CA LEU A 97 6.70 5.60 -22.90
C LEU A 97 5.39 5.06 -22.34
N GLU A 98 4.69 4.27 -23.14
CA GLU A 98 3.50 3.48 -22.77
C GLU A 98 3.87 2.02 -22.54
N ASP A 99 3.09 1.30 -21.74
CA ASP A 99 3.31 -0.11 -21.47
C ASP A 99 3.18 -0.97 -22.73
N GLY A 100 3.97 -2.04 -22.81
CA GLY A 100 3.86 -3.09 -23.84
C GLY A 100 4.07 -2.61 -25.25
N THR A 101 4.79 -1.51 -25.45
CA THR A 101 4.94 -0.83 -26.72
C THR A 101 6.35 -0.97 -27.27
N ASP A 102 6.47 -1.24 -28.57
CA ASP A 102 7.74 -1.24 -29.28
C ASP A 102 8.13 0.19 -29.67
N TYR A 103 9.38 0.53 -29.41
CA TYR A 103 9.91 1.86 -29.66
C TYR A 103 11.13 1.84 -30.58
N VAL A 104 11.19 2.84 -31.43
CA VAL A 104 12.33 3.14 -32.28
C VAL A 104 12.74 4.59 -32.07
N VAL A 105 13.90 4.80 -31.45
CA VAL A 105 14.56 6.13 -31.42
C VAL A 105 15.44 6.25 -32.62
N LYS A 106 15.28 7.34 -33.39
CA LYS A 106 16.18 7.67 -34.50
C LYS A 106 16.81 9.03 -34.24
N VAL A 107 18.14 9.09 -34.41
CA VAL A 107 18.94 10.32 -34.42
C VAL A 107 19.51 10.47 -35.81
N ALA A 108 19.02 11.45 -36.54
CA ALA A 108 19.44 11.71 -37.92
C ALA A 108 20.85 12.29 -37.96
N LYS A 109 21.52 12.17 -39.11
CA LYS A 109 22.76 12.87 -39.38
C LYS A 109 22.56 14.38 -39.16
N ASN A 110 23.52 15.03 -38.53
CA ASN A 110 23.49 16.45 -38.16
C ASN A 110 22.55 16.84 -36.99
N ALA A 111 21.83 15.91 -36.39
CA ALA A 111 21.04 16.19 -35.19
C ALA A 111 21.91 16.47 -33.96
N ILE A 112 23.11 15.87 -33.92
CA ILE A 112 24.12 16.06 -32.87
C ILE A 112 25.45 16.41 -33.55
N VAL A 113 26.04 17.52 -33.13
CA VAL A 113 27.29 18.05 -33.74
C VAL A 113 28.34 18.33 -32.67
N SER A 114 29.60 18.39 -33.05
CA SER A 114 30.69 18.81 -32.16
C SER A 114 30.48 20.24 -31.69
N THR A 115 30.78 20.49 -30.43
CA THR A 115 30.79 21.86 -29.88
C THR A 115 31.97 22.65 -30.41
N ALA A 116 33.13 21.98 -30.66
CA ALA A 116 34.34 22.59 -31.15
C ALA A 116 34.30 22.90 -32.68
N ASP A 117 33.69 21.99 -33.46
CA ASP A 117 33.51 22.17 -34.91
C ASP A 117 32.09 21.71 -35.32
N PRO A 118 31.14 22.64 -35.45
CA PRO A 118 29.75 22.31 -35.79
C PRO A 118 29.56 21.71 -37.20
N THR A 119 30.55 21.67 -38.03
CA THR A 119 30.50 21.00 -39.34
C THR A 119 30.67 19.49 -39.23
N VAL A 120 31.20 19.03 -38.07
CA VAL A 120 31.39 17.63 -37.77
C VAL A 120 30.16 17.12 -36.99
N SER A 121 29.47 16.15 -37.56
CA SER A 121 28.27 15.55 -36.97
C SER A 121 28.53 14.12 -36.45
N ALA A 122 27.75 13.73 -35.43
CA ALA A 122 27.67 12.35 -35.05
C ALA A 122 27.05 11.48 -36.17
N PRO A 123 27.46 10.21 -36.29
CA PRO A 123 26.79 9.26 -37.18
C PRO A 123 25.30 9.16 -36.87
N GLU A 124 24.52 8.72 -37.85
CA GLU A 124 23.13 8.32 -37.62
C GLU A 124 23.07 7.21 -36.58
N PHE A 125 22.07 7.27 -35.75
CA PHE A 125 21.86 6.28 -34.71
C PHE A 125 20.41 5.83 -34.69
N THR A 126 20.19 4.52 -34.55
CA THR A 126 18.86 3.92 -34.36
C THR A 126 18.93 2.96 -33.17
N LEU A 127 17.98 3.05 -32.32
CA LEU A 127 17.80 2.16 -31.13
C LEU A 127 16.41 1.60 -31.15
N ASN A 128 16.31 0.30 -31.14
CA ASN A 128 15.06 -0.43 -30.94
C ASN A 128 15.01 -0.98 -29.54
N PHE A 129 13.89 -0.80 -28.86
CA PHE A 129 13.64 -1.37 -27.53
C PHE A 129 12.13 -1.50 -27.34
N LYS A 130 11.69 -2.17 -26.30
CA LYS A 130 10.27 -2.28 -25.94
C LYS A 130 10.08 -1.98 -24.46
N THR A 131 8.87 -1.58 -24.10
CA THR A 131 8.45 -1.51 -22.71
C THR A 131 7.82 -2.82 -22.29
N LYS A 132 7.92 -3.12 -20.99
CA LYS A 132 7.21 -4.25 -20.40
C LYS A 132 5.71 -4.06 -20.57
N ALA A 133 5.02 -5.14 -20.87
CA ALA A 133 3.57 -5.13 -20.89
C ALA A 133 3.05 -4.81 -19.48
N LYS A 134 2.00 -4.00 -19.41
CA LYS A 134 1.30 -3.81 -18.13
C LYS A 134 0.85 -5.18 -17.62
N PRO A 135 1.21 -5.55 -16.38
CA PRO A 135 0.75 -6.81 -15.82
C PRO A 135 -0.78 -6.88 -15.91
N VAL A 136 -1.30 -7.96 -16.52
CA VAL A 136 -2.74 -8.19 -16.50
C VAL A 136 -3.13 -8.36 -15.04
N SER A 137 -4.04 -7.53 -14.55
CA SER A 137 -4.53 -7.64 -13.17
C SER A 137 -5.05 -9.05 -12.93
N THR A 138 -4.42 -9.77 -12.03
CA THR A 138 -4.84 -11.11 -11.60
C THR A 138 -5.94 -11.05 -10.54
N ILE A 139 -6.34 -9.83 -10.12
CA ILE A 139 -7.42 -9.60 -9.16
C ILE A 139 -8.72 -10.11 -9.75
N ALA A 140 -9.44 -10.95 -8.99
CA ALA A 140 -10.71 -11.53 -9.40
C ALA A 140 -11.70 -10.47 -9.90
N SER A 141 -12.53 -10.82 -10.88
CA SER A 141 -13.54 -9.90 -11.42
C SER A 141 -14.75 -9.73 -10.53
N SER A 142 -14.92 -10.61 -9.54
CA SER A 142 -16.06 -10.62 -8.61
C SER A 142 -15.60 -10.99 -7.21
N PRO A 143 -16.32 -10.57 -6.16
CA PRO A 143 -15.99 -10.93 -4.79
C PRO A 143 -16.24 -12.43 -4.53
N VAL A 144 -15.59 -12.97 -3.48
CA VAL A 144 -15.61 -14.43 -3.17
C VAL A 144 -17.00 -14.94 -2.80
N ILE A 145 -17.83 -14.12 -2.16
CA ILE A 145 -19.16 -14.53 -1.71
C ILE A 145 -20.23 -13.45 -1.91
N ALA A 146 -19.87 -12.17 -1.86
CA ALA A 146 -20.81 -11.08 -1.96
C ALA A 146 -21.55 -11.11 -3.31
N SER A 147 -22.88 -11.10 -3.27
CA SER A 147 -23.69 -11.32 -4.48
C SER A 147 -24.83 -10.32 -4.66
N THR A 148 -25.09 -9.42 -3.67
CA THR A 148 -26.00 -8.30 -3.89
C THR A 148 -25.46 -7.36 -4.96
N ASN A 149 -26.32 -6.63 -5.65
CA ASN A 149 -25.87 -5.64 -6.64
C ASN A 149 -24.99 -4.56 -5.99
N ALA A 150 -25.37 -4.08 -4.82
CA ALA A 150 -24.56 -3.12 -4.05
C ALA A 150 -23.14 -3.62 -3.77
N ALA A 151 -23.01 -4.88 -3.32
CA ALA A 151 -21.70 -5.46 -3.04
C ALA A 151 -20.85 -5.70 -4.30
N LYS A 152 -21.47 -6.13 -5.40
CA LYS A 152 -20.76 -6.26 -6.68
C LYS A 152 -20.28 -4.92 -7.22
N ASN A 153 -21.14 -3.89 -7.10
CA ASN A 153 -20.77 -2.53 -7.51
C ASN A 153 -19.64 -1.99 -6.65
N LEU A 154 -19.73 -2.15 -5.32
CA LEU A 154 -18.68 -1.72 -4.40
C LEU A 154 -17.35 -2.43 -4.67
N TYR A 155 -17.36 -3.74 -4.87
CA TYR A 155 -16.15 -4.51 -5.21
C TYR A 155 -15.54 -4.03 -6.54
N THR A 156 -16.38 -3.83 -7.56
CA THR A 156 -15.96 -3.33 -8.88
C THR A 156 -15.38 -1.94 -8.76
N PHE A 157 -15.97 -1.08 -7.92
CA PHE A 157 -15.45 0.24 -7.63
C PHE A 157 -14.05 0.18 -7.01
N PHE A 158 -13.84 -0.62 -5.95
CA PHE A 158 -12.51 -0.82 -5.36
C PHE A 158 -11.50 -1.30 -6.40
N ARG A 159 -11.89 -2.30 -7.20
CA ARG A 159 -11.03 -2.87 -8.24
C ARG A 159 -10.64 -1.83 -9.31
N ASN A 160 -11.56 -0.97 -9.71
CA ASN A 160 -11.31 0.10 -10.70
C ASN A 160 -10.45 1.23 -10.13
N GLN A 161 -10.54 1.50 -8.83
CA GLN A 161 -9.73 2.54 -8.17
C GLN A 161 -8.35 2.04 -7.76
N TYR A 162 -8.17 0.72 -7.61
CA TYR A 162 -6.91 0.12 -7.17
C TYR A 162 -5.75 0.50 -8.08
N GLY A 163 -4.70 1.10 -7.49
CA GLY A 163 -3.56 1.65 -8.22
C GLY A 163 -3.82 2.99 -8.93
N GLN A 164 -5.07 3.49 -8.95
CA GLN A 164 -5.43 4.79 -9.53
C GLN A 164 -5.59 5.88 -8.46
N LYS A 165 -6.22 5.54 -7.34
CA LYS A 165 -6.38 6.39 -6.16
C LYS A 165 -6.36 5.55 -4.90
N VAL A 166 -5.95 6.14 -3.78
CA VAL A 166 -6.13 5.57 -2.45
C VAL A 166 -7.41 6.13 -1.83
N ILE A 167 -8.29 5.25 -1.35
CA ILE A 167 -9.58 5.62 -0.76
C ILE A 167 -9.35 5.97 0.71
N SER A 168 -9.74 7.18 1.13
CA SER A 168 -9.58 7.61 2.53
C SER A 168 -10.62 7.00 3.44
N SER A 169 -10.21 6.58 4.65
CA SER A 169 -11.10 6.08 5.69
C SER A 169 -10.64 6.55 7.07
N VAL A 170 -11.58 6.61 8.00
CA VAL A 170 -11.35 6.89 9.40
C VAL A 170 -12.20 5.96 10.26
N MET A 171 -11.66 5.57 11.42
CA MET A 171 -12.38 4.79 12.41
C MET A 171 -13.46 5.64 13.13
N ALA A 172 -14.59 5.06 13.46
CA ALA A 172 -15.59 5.66 14.32
C ALA A 172 -15.01 5.93 15.71
N ASP A 173 -15.39 7.06 16.31
CA ASP A 173 -15.13 7.30 17.72
C ASP A 173 -16.10 6.44 18.54
N VAL A 174 -15.57 5.64 19.47
CA VAL A 174 -16.37 4.69 20.27
C VAL A 174 -17.33 3.83 19.40
N ALA A 175 -16.78 3.26 18.35
CA ALA A 175 -17.33 2.13 17.59
C ALA A 175 -18.53 2.37 16.67
N TRP A 176 -19.54 3.19 17.02
CA TRP A 176 -20.82 3.23 16.27
C TRP A 176 -21.31 4.64 15.96
N ASN A 177 -20.44 5.48 15.36
CA ASN A 177 -20.75 6.82 14.90
C ASN A 177 -19.83 7.25 13.74
N TYR A 178 -19.93 8.48 13.27
CA TYR A 178 -19.04 9.07 12.26
C TYR A 178 -18.51 10.45 12.69
N SER A 179 -18.40 10.70 13.99
CA SER A 179 -17.95 12.00 14.54
C SER A 179 -16.52 12.36 14.16
N LEU A 180 -15.62 11.36 14.01
CA LEU A 180 -14.27 11.63 13.54
C LEU A 180 -14.24 11.99 12.05
N ALA A 181 -15.13 11.42 11.22
CA ALA A 181 -15.26 11.86 9.83
C ALA A 181 -15.79 13.31 9.75
N GLU A 182 -16.69 13.72 10.65
CA GLU A 182 -17.14 15.12 10.79
C GLU A 182 -16.01 16.05 11.23
N LYS A 183 -15.15 15.59 12.15
CA LYS A 183 -13.93 16.32 12.55
C LYS A 183 -13.01 16.55 11.36
N VAL A 184 -12.74 15.51 10.55
CA VAL A 184 -11.93 15.63 9.33
C VAL A 184 -12.56 16.62 8.35
N HIS A 185 -13.88 16.56 8.16
CA HIS A 185 -14.60 17.50 7.32
C HIS A 185 -14.50 18.94 7.83
N THR A 186 -14.68 19.16 9.12
CA THR A 186 -14.53 20.49 9.72
C THR A 186 -13.13 21.06 9.50
N LEU A 187 -12.10 20.22 9.57
CA LEU A 187 -10.73 20.60 9.41
C LEU A 187 -10.33 20.88 7.96
N THR A 188 -10.87 20.10 6.99
CA THR A 188 -10.37 20.04 5.61
C THR A 188 -11.39 20.50 4.56
N GLY A 189 -12.65 20.65 4.94
CA GLY A 189 -13.78 20.89 4.02
C GLY A 189 -14.21 19.63 3.24
N LYS A 190 -13.63 18.45 3.52
CA LYS A 190 -13.91 17.19 2.81
C LYS A 190 -14.13 16.06 3.80
N TYR A 191 -15.11 15.21 3.50
CA TYR A 191 -15.29 13.96 4.24
C TYR A 191 -14.35 12.87 3.71
N PRO A 192 -13.79 12.00 4.59
CA PRO A 192 -13.22 10.74 4.13
C PRO A 192 -14.22 9.94 3.29
N ALA A 193 -13.74 9.16 2.34
CA ALA A 193 -14.61 8.35 1.49
C ALA A 193 -15.30 7.22 2.25
N MET A 194 -14.64 6.69 3.29
CA MET A 194 -15.11 5.58 4.11
C MET A 194 -15.16 5.97 5.58
N ASN A 195 -16.09 5.36 6.32
CA ASN A 195 -16.10 5.35 7.78
C ASN A 195 -16.14 3.90 8.26
N CYS A 196 -15.25 3.56 9.20
CA CYS A 196 -15.15 2.23 9.77
C CYS A 196 -15.91 2.17 11.08
N TYR A 197 -16.73 1.15 11.25
CA TYR A 197 -17.52 0.85 12.45
C TYR A 197 -17.05 -0.46 13.05
N ASP A 198 -17.06 -0.56 14.38
CA ASP A 198 -16.60 -1.74 15.11
C ASP A 198 -17.72 -2.36 15.95
N PHE A 199 -17.88 -3.66 15.84
CA PHE A 199 -18.79 -4.44 16.68
C PHE A 199 -18.21 -4.78 18.05
N ILE A 200 -17.17 -4.08 18.50
CA ILE A 200 -16.46 -4.34 19.77
C ILE A 200 -17.38 -4.43 21.00
N HIS A 201 -18.52 -3.77 20.98
CA HIS A 201 -19.48 -3.75 22.10
C HIS A 201 -20.78 -4.51 21.82
N ILE A 202 -20.83 -5.33 20.74
CA ILE A 202 -22.06 -6.04 20.34
C ILE A 202 -22.61 -6.97 21.44
N GLN A 203 -21.75 -7.47 22.33
CA GLN A 203 -22.11 -8.34 23.45
C GLN A 203 -22.75 -7.61 24.63
N VAL A 204 -22.68 -6.28 24.68
CA VAL A 204 -23.29 -5.49 25.76
C VAL A 204 -24.81 -5.71 25.76
N PRO A 205 -25.45 -5.94 26.91
CA PRO A 205 -26.88 -6.16 26.96
C PRO A 205 -27.69 -4.98 26.40
N ASP A 206 -28.81 -5.29 25.77
CA ASP A 206 -29.70 -4.26 25.22
C ASP A 206 -30.24 -3.35 26.34
N GLY A 207 -30.52 -2.10 25.99
CA GLY A 207 -30.98 -1.09 26.97
C GLY A 207 -29.88 -0.53 27.88
N ASN A 208 -28.60 -0.73 27.52
CA ASN A 208 -27.44 -0.24 28.28
C ASN A 208 -27.33 1.30 28.35
N GLY A 209 -28.03 2.04 27.47
CA GLY A 209 -28.10 3.49 27.52
C GLY A 209 -26.96 4.23 26.82
N TRP A 210 -25.98 3.52 26.21
CA TRP A 210 -24.86 4.19 25.53
C TRP A 210 -24.56 3.66 24.12
N ILE A 211 -24.80 2.41 23.81
CA ILE A 211 -24.59 1.85 22.46
C ILE A 211 -25.74 0.91 22.08
N ASP A 212 -26.25 1.05 20.87
CA ASP A 212 -27.32 0.25 20.31
C ASP A 212 -27.02 -0.06 18.84
N TYR A 213 -26.54 -1.27 18.58
CA TYR A 213 -26.26 -1.74 17.22
C TYR A 213 -27.52 -2.08 16.42
N SER A 214 -28.68 -2.27 17.08
CA SER A 214 -29.97 -2.41 16.36
C SER A 214 -30.38 -1.11 15.67
N ASN A 215 -29.91 0.02 16.18
CA ASN A 215 -30.04 1.32 15.52
C ASN A 215 -28.94 1.46 14.43
N THR A 216 -29.27 1.06 13.21
CA THR A 216 -28.37 1.19 12.06
C THR A 216 -28.28 2.58 11.48
N LYS A 217 -28.99 3.57 12.03
CA LYS A 217 -29.05 4.95 11.51
C LYS A 217 -27.67 5.60 11.31
N PRO A 218 -26.66 5.48 12.20
CA PRO A 218 -25.34 6.06 11.95
C PRO A 218 -24.66 5.52 10.69
N VAL A 219 -24.88 4.24 10.37
CA VAL A 219 -24.33 3.57 9.19
C VAL A 219 -25.12 3.92 7.93
N THR A 220 -26.48 3.91 8.03
CA THR A 220 -27.36 4.22 6.90
C THR A 220 -27.29 5.69 6.51
N ASP A 221 -27.19 6.62 7.45
CA ASP A 221 -26.99 8.05 7.17
C ASP A 221 -25.68 8.29 6.43
N TRP A 222 -24.60 7.63 6.85
CA TRP A 222 -23.30 7.70 6.18
C TRP A 222 -23.37 7.19 4.74
N ALA A 223 -23.94 6.00 4.54
CA ALA A 223 -24.11 5.39 3.22
C ALA A 223 -24.99 6.23 2.29
N ASN A 224 -26.13 6.73 2.80
CA ASN A 224 -27.05 7.59 2.06
C ASN A 224 -26.42 8.94 1.66
N ALA A 225 -25.44 9.40 2.40
CA ALA A 225 -24.63 10.58 2.06
C ALA A 225 -23.52 10.28 1.04
N GLY A 226 -23.48 9.07 0.46
CA GLY A 226 -22.49 8.64 -0.54
C GLY A 226 -21.19 8.08 0.07
N GLY A 227 -21.15 7.83 1.37
CA GLY A 227 -19.99 7.24 2.03
C GLY A 227 -19.95 5.72 1.90
N ILE A 228 -18.74 5.15 1.80
CA ILE A 228 -18.52 3.71 1.84
C ILE A 228 -18.52 3.25 3.30
N VAL A 229 -19.18 2.13 3.57
CA VAL A 229 -19.24 1.52 4.90
C VAL A 229 -18.11 0.50 5.04
N GLN A 230 -17.34 0.63 6.10
CA GLN A 230 -16.38 -0.38 6.55
C GLN A 230 -16.83 -0.92 7.91
N LEU A 231 -16.83 -2.23 8.07
CA LEU A 231 -17.17 -2.92 9.31
C LEU A 231 -15.96 -3.73 9.78
N MET A 232 -15.72 -3.74 11.09
CA MET A 232 -14.73 -4.58 11.71
C MET A 232 -15.25 -5.12 13.05
N TRP A 233 -14.50 -6.02 13.67
CA TRP A 233 -14.92 -6.59 14.93
C TRP A 233 -13.75 -6.94 15.85
N HIS A 234 -13.57 -6.16 16.90
CA HIS A 234 -12.83 -6.60 18.08
C HIS A 234 -13.73 -7.54 18.88
N PHE A 235 -13.62 -8.83 18.61
CA PHE A 235 -14.52 -9.82 19.18
C PHE A 235 -14.22 -10.06 20.68
N ASN A 236 -14.82 -9.26 21.54
CA ASN A 236 -14.74 -9.44 22.98
C ASN A 236 -15.47 -10.72 23.43
N VAL A 237 -14.85 -11.43 24.38
CA VAL A 237 -15.37 -12.64 25.00
C VAL A 237 -15.45 -12.48 26.53
N PRO A 238 -16.29 -13.19 27.24
CA PRO A 238 -16.32 -13.19 28.71
C PRO A 238 -14.96 -13.60 29.28
N LYS A 239 -14.59 -13.03 30.45
CA LYS A 239 -13.35 -13.42 31.13
C LYS A 239 -13.39 -14.87 31.62
N SER A 240 -14.60 -15.43 31.87
CA SER A 240 -14.82 -16.83 32.13
C SER A 240 -16.29 -17.20 31.84
N GLU A 241 -16.61 -18.48 31.78
CA GLU A 241 -17.98 -18.99 31.59
C GLU A 241 -19.00 -18.37 32.55
N THR A 242 -18.60 -18.14 33.81
CA THR A 242 -19.48 -17.59 34.86
C THR A 242 -19.48 -16.07 34.93
N THR A 243 -18.72 -15.38 34.06
CA THR A 243 -18.66 -13.92 34.08
C THR A 243 -19.94 -13.31 33.52
N THR A 244 -20.58 -12.45 34.30
CA THR A 244 -21.68 -11.62 33.80
C THR A 244 -21.17 -10.42 33.05
N ILE A 245 -21.70 -10.18 31.86
CA ILE A 245 -21.38 -8.97 31.06
C ILE A 245 -22.20 -7.82 31.64
N GLY A 246 -21.47 -6.74 32.03
CA GLY A 246 -22.11 -5.56 32.58
C GLY A 246 -22.75 -4.67 31.50
N MET A 247 -23.74 -3.86 31.94
CA MET A 247 -24.35 -2.82 31.06
C MET A 247 -23.36 -1.75 30.58
N ASP A 248 -22.24 -1.61 31.26
CA ASP A 248 -21.11 -0.74 30.94
C ASP A 248 -20.05 -1.42 30.06
N GLY A 249 -20.31 -2.65 29.60
CA GLY A 249 -19.37 -3.45 28.82
C GLY A 249 -18.26 -4.10 29.64
N SER A 250 -18.35 -4.06 30.98
CA SER A 250 -17.40 -4.77 31.84
C SER A 250 -17.56 -6.29 31.74
N GLY A 251 -16.54 -7.03 32.19
CA GLY A 251 -16.57 -8.50 32.23
C GLY A 251 -16.15 -9.19 30.96
N VAL A 252 -15.76 -8.42 29.91
CA VAL A 252 -15.28 -8.96 28.64
C VAL A 252 -13.88 -8.46 28.31
N THR A 253 -13.23 -9.16 27.38
CA THR A 253 -11.90 -8.82 26.85
C THR A 253 -11.67 -9.50 25.52
N CYS A 254 -10.79 -8.96 24.70
CA CYS A 254 -10.21 -9.70 23.56
C CYS A 254 -8.79 -10.22 23.85
N SER A 255 -8.20 -9.86 25.02
CA SER A 255 -6.87 -10.33 25.40
C SER A 255 -6.90 -11.80 25.89
N PRO A 256 -6.07 -12.66 25.30
CA PRO A 256 -6.03 -14.07 25.71
C PRO A 256 -5.51 -14.29 27.13
N SER A 257 -4.79 -13.33 27.70
CA SER A 257 -4.27 -13.41 29.07
C SER A 257 -5.32 -13.06 30.15
N GLU A 258 -6.46 -12.51 29.74
CA GLU A 258 -7.51 -12.04 30.66
C GLU A 258 -8.79 -12.88 30.61
N THR A 259 -8.78 -13.96 29.82
CA THR A 259 -9.94 -14.84 29.65
C THR A 259 -9.57 -16.32 29.76
N THR A 260 -10.53 -17.14 30.13
CA THR A 260 -10.46 -18.61 30.02
C THR A 260 -11.05 -19.11 28.70
N PHE A 261 -11.56 -18.22 27.84
CA PHE A 261 -12.12 -18.57 26.54
C PHE A 261 -11.05 -19.17 25.64
N SER A 262 -11.28 -20.38 25.13
CA SER A 262 -10.38 -21.07 24.22
C SER A 262 -10.87 -20.96 22.78
N ALA A 263 -9.98 -20.52 21.89
CA ALA A 263 -10.26 -20.43 20.46
C ALA A 263 -10.60 -21.79 19.83
N SER A 264 -9.89 -22.85 20.24
CA SER A 264 -10.19 -24.22 19.78
C SER A 264 -11.50 -24.78 20.31
N ASN A 265 -11.93 -24.39 21.51
CA ASN A 265 -13.24 -24.78 22.04
C ASN A 265 -14.39 -24.04 21.31
N ALA A 266 -14.18 -22.82 20.83
CA ALA A 266 -15.19 -22.12 20.04
C ALA A 266 -15.62 -22.89 18.78
N LEU A 267 -14.76 -23.81 18.29
CA LEU A 267 -15.05 -24.71 17.16
C LEU A 267 -15.66 -26.05 17.56
N LYS A 268 -15.80 -26.31 18.88
CA LYS A 268 -16.23 -27.61 19.41
C LYS A 268 -17.63 -27.52 19.98
N GLU A 269 -18.60 -28.18 19.32
CA GLU A 269 -19.97 -28.26 19.78
C GLU A 269 -20.08 -28.75 21.26
N GLY A 270 -20.99 -28.16 22.00
CA GLY A 270 -21.26 -28.49 23.40
C GLY A 270 -20.32 -27.81 24.40
N THR A 271 -19.45 -26.93 23.97
CA THR A 271 -18.67 -26.05 24.86
C THR A 271 -19.37 -24.69 25.00
N TRP A 272 -19.16 -24.00 26.12
CA TRP A 272 -19.73 -22.67 26.34
C TRP A 272 -19.12 -21.64 25.36
N GLU A 273 -17.86 -21.84 24.97
CA GLU A 273 -17.18 -20.99 23.97
C GLU A 273 -17.83 -21.10 22.59
N HIS A 274 -18.21 -22.31 22.18
CA HIS A 274 -18.93 -22.53 20.93
C HIS A 274 -20.30 -21.84 20.95
N GLU A 275 -21.08 -22.03 22.02
CA GLU A 275 -22.38 -21.38 22.15
C GLU A 275 -22.26 -19.86 22.12
N TYR A 276 -21.29 -19.31 22.85
CA TYR A 276 -21.04 -17.86 22.85
C TYR A 276 -20.61 -17.36 21.48
N PHE A 277 -19.67 -18.04 20.83
CA PHE A 277 -19.14 -17.66 19.52
C PHE A 277 -20.26 -17.52 18.47
N TYR A 278 -21.12 -18.52 18.36
CA TYR A 278 -22.22 -18.51 17.40
C TYR A 278 -23.33 -17.52 17.81
N ALA A 279 -23.63 -17.38 19.07
CA ALA A 279 -24.61 -16.41 19.57
C ALA A 279 -24.21 -14.97 19.25
N GLN A 280 -22.92 -14.63 19.41
CA GLN A 280 -22.43 -13.28 19.05
C GLN A 280 -22.39 -13.07 17.51
N MET A 281 -22.05 -14.09 16.74
CA MET A 281 -22.17 -14.00 15.27
C MET A 281 -23.62 -13.76 14.85
N ASP A 282 -24.61 -14.41 15.45
CA ASP A 282 -26.02 -14.17 15.15
C ASP A 282 -26.44 -12.71 15.42
N ARG A 283 -25.90 -12.07 16.47
CA ARG A 283 -26.15 -10.63 16.73
C ARG A 283 -25.56 -9.74 15.62
N VAL A 284 -24.32 -9.97 15.22
CA VAL A 284 -23.69 -9.24 14.12
C VAL A 284 -24.42 -9.47 12.79
N ILE A 285 -24.77 -10.73 12.52
CA ILE A 285 -25.51 -11.12 11.30
C ILE A 285 -26.84 -10.39 11.21
N ALA A 286 -27.58 -10.25 12.31
CA ALA A 286 -28.85 -9.51 12.32
C ALA A 286 -28.67 -8.06 11.87
N VAL A 287 -27.64 -7.38 12.37
CA VAL A 287 -27.32 -6.00 11.95
C VAL A 287 -26.92 -5.94 10.47
N VAL A 288 -26.05 -6.85 10.04
CA VAL A 288 -25.57 -6.90 8.65
C VAL A 288 -26.69 -7.21 7.67
N LEU A 289 -27.65 -8.08 8.02
CA LEU A 289 -28.82 -8.35 7.21
C LEU A 289 -29.75 -7.13 7.11
N ASN A 290 -29.94 -6.37 8.19
CA ASN A 290 -30.68 -5.10 8.14
C ASN A 290 -30.01 -4.10 7.17
N LEU A 291 -28.67 -4.01 7.17
CA LEU A 291 -27.93 -3.20 6.19
C LEU A 291 -28.11 -3.75 4.75
N GLN A 292 -28.12 -5.08 4.59
CA GLN A 292 -28.35 -5.73 3.31
C GLN A 292 -29.75 -5.42 2.75
N GLU A 293 -30.78 -5.46 3.60
CA GLU A 293 -32.16 -5.10 3.23
C GLU A 293 -32.27 -3.61 2.85
N ALA A 294 -31.49 -2.75 3.50
CA ALA A 294 -31.35 -1.34 3.13
C ALA A 294 -30.54 -1.09 1.85
N GLY A 295 -30.06 -2.14 1.17
CA GLY A 295 -29.25 -2.04 -0.05
C GLY A 295 -27.80 -1.59 0.20
N ILE A 296 -27.30 -1.69 1.42
CA ILE A 296 -25.96 -1.24 1.80
C ILE A 296 -24.99 -2.42 1.77
N ALA A 297 -23.88 -2.26 1.04
CA ALA A 297 -22.74 -3.14 1.08
C ALA A 297 -21.61 -2.54 1.94
N ALA A 298 -20.79 -3.40 2.53
CA ALA A 298 -19.67 -2.99 3.36
C ALA A 298 -18.43 -3.85 3.11
N THR A 299 -17.24 -3.30 3.43
CA THR A 299 -16.08 -4.14 3.68
C THR A 299 -16.18 -4.72 5.09
N TRP A 300 -15.63 -5.91 5.29
CA TRP A 300 -15.68 -6.66 6.54
C TRP A 300 -14.29 -7.16 6.96
N ARG A 301 -13.80 -6.70 8.09
CA ARG A 301 -12.45 -7.01 8.60
C ARG A 301 -12.53 -7.63 10.01
N PRO A 302 -12.94 -8.90 10.14
CA PRO A 302 -12.93 -9.61 11.41
C PRO A 302 -11.54 -10.16 11.75
N PHE A 303 -11.32 -10.58 12.98
CA PHE A 303 -10.16 -11.34 13.43
C PHE A 303 -8.81 -10.77 12.96
N HIS A 304 -8.69 -9.44 12.90
CA HIS A 304 -7.46 -8.77 12.51
C HIS A 304 -6.33 -9.07 13.51
N GLU A 305 -5.09 -8.85 13.07
CA GLU A 305 -3.88 -8.96 13.89
C GLU A 305 -3.74 -10.27 14.70
N ALA A 306 -4.20 -11.39 14.14
CA ALA A 306 -4.26 -12.68 14.84
C ALA A 306 -2.90 -13.19 15.32
N ALA A 307 -1.84 -12.99 14.53
CA ALA A 307 -0.51 -13.44 14.91
C ALA A 307 0.11 -12.59 16.05
N GLY A 308 -0.29 -11.32 16.19
CA GLY A 308 0.28 -10.42 17.19
C GLY A 308 1.80 -10.40 17.13
N ASN A 309 2.45 -10.53 18.30
CA ASN A 309 3.90 -10.69 18.42
C ASN A 309 4.35 -12.15 18.36
N ALA A 310 3.50 -13.07 17.89
CA ALA A 310 3.86 -14.48 17.82
C ALA A 310 5.00 -14.70 16.84
N THR A 311 6.03 -15.42 17.29
CA THR A 311 7.18 -15.82 16.48
C THR A 311 7.15 -17.34 16.32
N ALA A 312 6.81 -17.83 15.15
CA ALA A 312 6.47 -19.25 14.92
C ALA A 312 7.60 -20.24 15.25
N LYS A 313 8.85 -19.90 14.98
CA LYS A 313 9.97 -20.84 15.19
C LYS A 313 10.53 -20.88 16.61
N GLN A 314 10.21 -19.90 17.44
CA GLN A 314 10.82 -19.77 18.76
C GLN A 314 9.88 -20.19 19.90
N GLN A 315 8.66 -20.60 19.61
CA GLN A 315 7.65 -20.82 20.63
C GLN A 315 6.96 -22.17 20.52
N ALA A 316 6.98 -22.88 21.62
CA ALA A 316 6.12 -24.04 21.83
C ALA A 316 4.64 -23.63 22.09
N SER A 317 4.36 -22.33 22.21
CA SER A 317 3.04 -21.79 22.46
C SER A 317 2.89 -20.40 21.80
N TRP A 318 1.69 -20.10 21.33
CA TRP A 318 1.32 -18.82 20.71
C TRP A 318 0.98 -17.75 21.77
N THR A 319 1.65 -17.77 22.90
CA THR A 319 1.37 -16.95 24.10
C THR A 319 1.55 -15.45 23.91
N LYS A 320 2.04 -15.01 22.72
CA LYS A 320 2.22 -13.59 22.39
C LYS A 320 1.19 -13.05 21.39
N ALA A 321 0.15 -13.82 21.07
CA ALA A 321 -0.98 -13.27 20.36
C ALA A 321 -1.61 -12.13 21.18
N TRP A 322 -2.01 -11.07 20.50
CA TRP A 322 -2.68 -9.94 21.18
C TRP A 322 -4.13 -10.25 21.49
N PHE A 323 -4.73 -11.10 20.68
CA PHE A 323 -6.15 -11.43 20.71
C PHE A 323 -6.38 -12.92 20.87
N TRP A 324 -7.50 -13.31 21.53
CA TRP A 324 -7.83 -14.70 21.79
C TRP A 324 -7.93 -15.55 20.51
N TRP A 325 -8.35 -14.97 19.39
CA TRP A 325 -8.45 -15.70 18.12
C TRP A 325 -7.13 -16.11 17.50
N GLY A 326 -6.01 -15.57 17.98
CA GLY A 326 -4.65 -15.99 17.61
C GLY A 326 -3.98 -16.91 18.64
N ALA A 327 -4.57 -17.07 19.83
CA ALA A 327 -3.89 -17.71 20.96
C ALA A 327 -3.58 -19.20 20.77
N ASP A 328 -4.40 -19.91 20.00
CA ASP A 328 -4.26 -21.36 19.73
C ASP A 328 -3.54 -21.61 18.37
N GLY A 329 -2.94 -20.58 17.78
CA GLY A 329 -2.10 -20.66 16.59
C GLY A 329 -2.83 -20.61 15.26
N PRO A 330 -2.07 -20.68 14.15
CA PRO A 330 -2.56 -20.39 12.81
C PRO A 330 -3.63 -21.38 12.31
N ASP A 331 -3.53 -22.67 12.63
CA ASP A 331 -4.50 -23.65 12.16
C ASP A 331 -5.87 -23.46 12.80
N THR A 332 -5.89 -23.15 14.11
CA THR A 332 -7.13 -22.79 14.82
C THR A 332 -7.69 -21.49 14.28
N PHE A 333 -6.85 -20.47 14.07
CA PHE A 333 -7.26 -19.20 13.48
C PHE A 333 -7.93 -19.38 12.10
N LYS A 334 -7.29 -20.13 11.19
CA LYS A 334 -7.87 -20.42 9.86
C LYS A 334 -9.22 -21.12 9.98
N SER A 335 -9.35 -22.05 10.93
CA SER A 335 -10.60 -22.76 11.19
C SER A 335 -11.71 -21.84 11.73
N LEU A 336 -11.37 -20.90 12.63
CA LEU A 336 -12.29 -19.85 13.10
C LEU A 336 -12.75 -18.94 11.96
N TRP A 337 -11.81 -18.51 11.12
CA TRP A 337 -12.11 -17.68 9.95
C TRP A 337 -13.09 -18.37 9.00
N ILE A 338 -12.80 -19.62 8.65
CA ILE A 338 -13.64 -20.42 7.74
C ILE A 338 -15.01 -20.67 8.38
N ALA A 339 -15.06 -21.00 9.68
CA ALA A 339 -16.31 -21.19 10.39
C ALA A 339 -17.20 -19.94 10.38
N MET A 340 -16.63 -18.76 10.64
CA MET A 340 -17.34 -17.48 10.53
C MET A 340 -17.82 -17.22 9.10
N PHE A 341 -16.96 -17.38 8.12
CA PHE A 341 -17.26 -17.16 6.70
C PHE A 341 -18.42 -18.04 6.24
N ASP A 342 -18.36 -19.35 6.53
CA ASP A 342 -19.38 -20.31 6.14
C ASP A 342 -20.70 -20.08 6.89
N TYR A 343 -20.64 -19.70 8.17
CA TYR A 343 -21.83 -19.37 8.94
C TYR A 343 -22.55 -18.14 8.44
N PHE A 344 -21.83 -17.05 8.14
CA PHE A 344 -22.40 -15.86 7.52
C PHE A 344 -23.04 -16.19 6.17
N LYS A 345 -22.37 -16.99 5.35
CA LYS A 345 -22.92 -17.50 4.09
C LYS A 345 -24.21 -18.30 4.30
N GLN A 346 -24.21 -19.24 5.25
CA GLN A 346 -25.38 -20.06 5.58
C GLN A 346 -26.56 -19.20 6.03
N LYS A 347 -26.31 -18.14 6.80
CA LYS A 347 -27.34 -17.20 7.27
C LYS A 347 -27.81 -16.21 6.19
N GLY A 348 -27.27 -16.27 4.98
CA GLY A 348 -27.73 -15.46 3.86
C GLY A 348 -27.10 -14.07 3.75
N VAL A 349 -26.00 -13.81 4.44
CA VAL A 349 -25.21 -12.57 4.30
C VAL A 349 -24.52 -12.58 2.92
N LYS A 350 -24.78 -11.54 2.11
CA LYS A 350 -24.32 -11.43 0.71
C LYS A 350 -23.80 -10.04 0.35
N ASN A 351 -23.67 -9.16 1.33
CA ASN A 351 -23.32 -7.74 1.14
C ASN A 351 -21.95 -7.36 1.69
N LEU A 352 -21.12 -8.34 2.11
CA LEU A 352 -19.81 -8.10 2.71
C LEU A 352 -18.67 -8.45 1.77
N ILE A 353 -17.67 -7.57 1.69
CA ILE A 353 -16.38 -7.77 1.04
C ILE A 353 -15.34 -8.06 2.14
N TRP A 354 -14.78 -9.26 2.11
CA TRP A 354 -13.96 -9.79 3.20
C TRP A 354 -12.51 -9.35 3.12
N ILE A 355 -11.96 -8.81 4.21
CA ILE A 355 -10.59 -8.33 4.33
C ILE A 355 -9.85 -9.15 5.39
N TRP A 356 -8.81 -9.85 4.98
CA TRP A 356 -7.89 -10.52 5.91
C TRP A 356 -6.67 -9.64 6.19
N THR A 357 -6.23 -9.55 7.46
CA THR A 357 -5.09 -8.72 7.88
C THR A 357 -3.85 -9.57 8.07
N THR A 358 -2.77 -9.22 7.36
CA THR A 358 -1.44 -9.83 7.49
C THR A 358 -0.68 -9.21 8.66
N GLN A 359 0.37 -9.90 9.13
CA GLN A 359 1.26 -9.38 10.18
C GLN A 359 2.74 -9.71 9.98
N ASN A 360 3.15 -9.93 8.75
CA ASN A 360 4.56 -10.16 8.43
C ASN A 360 5.27 -8.81 8.22
N TYR A 361 5.74 -8.21 9.31
CA TYR A 361 6.36 -6.87 9.24
C TYR A 361 7.80 -6.91 8.80
N ASN A 362 8.15 -6.15 7.76
CA ASN A 362 9.51 -5.96 7.28
C ASN A 362 10.39 -5.30 8.35
N GLY A 363 11.63 -5.79 8.46
CA GLY A 363 12.63 -5.24 9.39
C GLY A 363 12.51 -5.72 10.83
N ASN A 364 11.53 -6.52 11.17
CA ASN A 364 11.45 -7.16 12.48
C ASN A 364 12.09 -8.56 12.43
N SER A 365 13.44 -8.60 12.44
CA SER A 365 14.22 -9.85 12.38
C SER A 365 13.99 -10.78 13.57
N SER A 366 13.34 -10.32 14.62
CA SER A 366 12.96 -11.12 15.79
C SER A 366 11.57 -11.73 15.70
N SER A 367 10.73 -11.24 14.78
CA SER A 367 9.39 -11.79 14.51
C SER A 367 9.49 -12.74 13.32
N TYR A 368 9.25 -13.99 13.59
CA TYR A 368 8.98 -14.95 12.55
C TYR A 368 7.48 -14.89 12.28
N ASN A 369 7.14 -14.19 11.24
CA ASN A 369 5.75 -14.08 10.83
C ASN A 369 5.63 -14.63 9.42
N GLN A 370 5.15 -15.85 9.29
CA GLN A 370 4.79 -16.40 7.99
C GLN A 370 3.30 -16.15 7.79
N ASP A 371 2.97 -15.09 7.08
CA ASP A 371 1.60 -14.82 6.67
C ASP A 371 0.91 -16.03 6.04
N SER A 372 1.67 -16.84 5.28
CA SER A 372 1.18 -18.08 4.68
C SER A 372 0.59 -19.05 5.69
N ASP A 373 1.10 -19.08 6.92
CA ASP A 373 0.59 -19.96 7.97
C ASP A 373 -0.80 -19.49 8.47
N TRP A 374 -1.04 -18.17 8.46
CA TRP A 374 -2.28 -17.55 8.95
C TRP A 374 -3.30 -17.29 7.84
N TYR A 375 -2.88 -17.36 6.58
CA TYR A 375 -3.75 -17.05 5.45
C TYR A 375 -4.89 -18.05 5.30
N PRO A 376 -6.17 -17.62 5.37
CA PRO A 376 -7.30 -18.54 5.31
C PRO A 376 -7.53 -19.13 3.92
N GLY A 377 -6.85 -18.60 2.92
CA GLY A 377 -6.96 -19.04 1.54
C GLY A 377 -7.70 -18.06 0.64
N THR A 378 -7.38 -18.15 -0.66
CA THR A 378 -7.84 -17.18 -1.66
C THR A 378 -9.36 -17.13 -1.84
N SER A 379 -10.07 -18.21 -1.48
CA SER A 379 -11.53 -18.31 -1.56
C SER A 379 -12.26 -17.72 -0.36
N TYR A 380 -11.53 -17.26 0.67
CA TYR A 380 -12.10 -16.80 1.94
C TYR A 380 -11.85 -15.32 2.25
N CYS A 381 -11.21 -14.59 1.35
CA CYS A 381 -11.08 -13.15 1.44
C CYS A 381 -11.00 -12.51 0.04
N ASP A 382 -11.39 -11.24 -0.02
CA ASP A 382 -11.38 -10.42 -1.23
C ASP A 382 -10.14 -9.52 -1.28
N MET A 383 -9.74 -9.01 -0.13
CA MET A 383 -8.63 -8.07 0.05
C MET A 383 -7.70 -8.54 1.15
N VAL A 384 -6.46 -8.06 1.10
CA VAL A 384 -5.45 -8.30 2.11
C VAL A 384 -5.05 -6.96 2.72
N ALA A 385 -5.14 -6.85 4.04
CA ALA A 385 -4.78 -5.65 4.78
C ALA A 385 -3.49 -5.82 5.56
N ARG A 386 -2.86 -4.70 5.91
CA ARG A 386 -1.82 -4.60 6.93
C ARG A 386 -2.04 -3.36 7.77
N ASP A 387 -1.74 -3.46 9.06
CA ASP A 387 -1.86 -2.37 10.03
C ASP A 387 -0.48 -1.82 10.32
N LEU A 388 -0.25 -0.52 10.04
CA LEU A 388 1.06 0.12 10.12
C LEU A 388 0.97 1.41 10.93
N TYR A 389 1.64 1.43 12.08
CA TYR A 389 1.70 2.58 12.96
C TYR A 389 3.11 3.17 13.01
N GLY A 390 3.25 4.45 12.71
CA GLY A 390 4.54 5.16 12.73
C GLY A 390 5.47 4.78 11.56
N TYR A 391 4.94 4.23 10.48
CA TYR A 391 5.71 3.83 9.30
C TYR A 391 5.92 5.01 8.37
N THR A 392 7.16 5.28 8.00
CA THR A 392 7.53 6.27 6.99
C THR A 392 7.01 5.87 5.60
N ALA A 393 7.02 6.79 4.64
CA ALA A 393 6.63 6.50 3.26
C ALA A 393 7.47 5.38 2.62
N VAL A 394 8.78 5.34 2.90
CA VAL A 394 9.68 4.26 2.43
C VAL A 394 9.29 2.91 3.02
N GLN A 395 9.02 2.86 4.31
CA GLN A 395 8.57 1.63 4.97
C GLN A 395 7.19 1.18 4.48
N ASN A 396 6.27 2.12 4.24
CA ASN A 396 4.98 1.82 3.61
C ASN A 396 5.16 1.16 2.23
N LEU A 397 6.11 1.63 1.40
CA LEU A 397 6.42 1.01 0.12
C LEU A 397 6.95 -0.42 0.28
N GLN A 398 7.85 -0.64 1.24
CA GLN A 398 8.41 -1.97 1.51
C GLN A 398 7.31 -2.97 1.88
N GLU A 399 6.46 -2.61 2.85
CA GLU A 399 5.34 -3.44 3.30
C GLU A 399 4.31 -3.69 2.19
N PHE A 400 3.94 -2.63 1.44
CA PHE A 400 3.02 -2.74 0.31
C PHE A 400 3.54 -3.72 -0.75
N THR A 401 4.82 -3.60 -1.13
CA THR A 401 5.43 -4.44 -2.16
C THR A 401 5.48 -5.89 -1.73
N GLU A 402 5.87 -6.15 -0.47
CA GLU A 402 5.92 -7.51 0.08
C GLU A 402 4.56 -8.20 0.06
N ILE A 403 3.50 -7.48 0.46
CA ILE A 403 2.14 -8.02 0.45
C ILE A 403 1.64 -8.23 -0.97
N GLN A 404 1.89 -7.28 -1.86
CA GLN A 404 1.47 -7.38 -3.25
C GLN A 404 2.13 -8.56 -3.96
N ASP A 405 3.42 -8.80 -3.69
CA ASP A 405 4.17 -9.93 -4.23
C ASP A 405 3.67 -11.28 -3.67
N ALA A 406 3.34 -11.31 -2.37
CA ALA A 406 2.80 -12.52 -1.73
C ALA A 406 1.37 -12.84 -2.15
N TYR A 407 0.55 -11.82 -2.43
CA TYR A 407 -0.88 -11.96 -2.77
C TYR A 407 -1.24 -11.20 -4.06
N PRO A 408 -0.63 -11.52 -5.21
CA PRO A 408 -0.76 -10.73 -6.45
C PRO A 408 -2.17 -10.73 -7.04
N ASN A 409 -3.04 -11.63 -6.59
CA ASN A 409 -4.44 -11.73 -7.00
C ASN A 409 -5.42 -11.03 -6.05
N LYS A 410 -4.92 -10.25 -5.09
CA LYS A 410 -5.74 -9.52 -4.12
C LYS A 410 -5.47 -8.02 -4.20
N MET A 411 -6.48 -7.23 -3.89
CA MET A 411 -6.30 -5.81 -3.60
C MET A 411 -5.64 -5.67 -2.22
N VAL A 412 -4.59 -4.87 -2.14
CA VAL A 412 -3.84 -4.64 -0.90
C VAL A 412 -4.25 -3.31 -0.29
N VAL A 413 -4.56 -3.31 1.00
CA VAL A 413 -5.10 -2.15 1.71
C VAL A 413 -4.35 -1.89 3.03
N LEU A 414 -4.29 -0.64 3.44
CA LEU A 414 -3.78 -0.25 4.75
C LEU A 414 -4.96 -0.27 5.74
N GLY A 415 -5.06 -1.38 6.50
CA GLY A 415 -6.20 -1.69 7.36
C GLY A 415 -6.33 -0.75 8.53
N GLU A 416 -5.19 -0.38 9.12
CA GLU A 416 -5.07 0.62 10.18
C GLU A 416 -3.77 1.42 10.00
N CYS A 417 -3.81 2.71 10.36
CA CYS A 417 -2.62 3.53 10.42
C CYS A 417 -2.76 4.67 11.43
N GLY A 418 -1.62 5.21 11.83
CA GLY A 418 -1.52 6.32 12.74
C GLY A 418 -0.12 6.43 13.35
N TRP A 419 0.00 7.21 14.42
CA TRP A 419 1.23 7.30 15.18
C TRP A 419 1.56 5.98 15.88
N ASP A 420 2.83 5.66 15.97
CA ASP A 420 3.31 4.57 16.81
C ASP A 420 3.23 4.98 18.30
N GLY A 421 2.49 4.18 19.06
CA GLY A 421 2.29 4.39 20.49
C GLY A 421 1.06 5.21 20.88
N SER A 422 0.45 4.80 21.99
CA SER A 422 -0.79 5.36 22.53
C SER A 422 -0.67 6.80 23.07
N ASP A 423 0.54 7.25 23.32
CA ASP A 423 0.84 8.57 23.90
C ASP A 423 1.32 9.59 22.87
N LYS A 424 1.42 9.20 21.58
CA LYS A 424 1.88 10.04 20.45
C LYS A 424 3.27 10.63 20.60
N THR A 425 4.05 10.07 21.48
CA THR A 425 5.48 10.36 21.58
C THR A 425 6.29 9.49 20.61
N GLY A 426 5.63 8.54 19.95
CA GLY A 426 6.22 7.63 18.98
C GLY A 426 6.47 8.29 17.61
N LYS A 427 6.74 7.44 16.62
CA LYS A 427 7.01 7.88 15.25
C LYS A 427 5.73 8.32 14.55
N PRO A 428 5.72 9.46 13.84
CA PRO A 428 4.57 9.89 13.08
C PRO A 428 4.34 8.98 11.86
N GLN A 429 3.08 8.81 11.50
CA GLN A 429 2.69 8.14 10.25
C GLN A 429 3.18 8.95 9.04
N GLY A 430 3.74 8.27 8.04
CA GLY A 430 4.11 8.87 6.77
C GLY A 430 2.90 9.50 6.07
N LEU A 431 3.12 10.61 5.38
CA LEU A 431 2.08 11.31 4.62
C LEU A 431 1.57 10.40 3.47
N MET A 432 0.27 10.30 3.27
CA MET A 432 -0.31 9.44 2.23
C MET A 432 0.10 9.85 0.82
N PRO A 433 0.20 11.15 0.47
CA PRO A 433 0.74 11.57 -0.83
C PRO A 433 2.18 11.11 -1.06
N ASP A 434 3.03 11.12 -0.02
CA ASP A 434 4.41 10.64 -0.11
C ASP A 434 4.46 9.12 -0.28
N CYS A 435 3.66 8.37 0.47
CA CYS A 435 3.51 6.92 0.30
C CYS A 435 3.11 6.59 -1.14
N TRP A 436 2.12 7.30 -1.67
CA TRP A 436 1.63 7.15 -3.03
C TRP A 436 2.71 7.46 -4.08
N SER A 437 3.42 8.59 -3.92
CA SER A 437 4.46 9.02 -4.86
C SER A 437 5.64 8.05 -4.94
N GLN A 438 5.94 7.37 -3.84
CA GLN A 438 6.97 6.34 -3.78
C GLN A 438 6.51 4.99 -4.34
N GLY A 439 5.21 4.78 -4.54
CA GLY A 439 4.69 3.56 -5.14
C GLY A 439 3.83 2.68 -4.22
N ALA A 440 3.64 3.04 -2.94
CA ALA A 440 2.72 2.34 -2.05
C ALA A 440 1.26 2.66 -2.43
N LYS A 441 0.73 1.90 -3.39
CA LYS A 441 -0.59 2.10 -4.02
C LYS A 441 -1.70 1.39 -3.24
N TRP A 442 -1.79 1.63 -1.93
CA TRP A 442 -2.84 1.07 -1.09
C TRP A 442 -4.24 1.30 -1.69
N GLY A 443 -5.11 0.30 -1.68
CA GLY A 443 -6.49 0.44 -2.16
C GLY A 443 -7.32 1.38 -1.29
N HIS A 444 -7.14 1.30 0.03
CA HIS A 444 -7.59 2.32 0.99
C HIS A 444 -6.60 2.42 2.15
N PHE A 445 -6.69 3.49 2.94
CA PHE A 445 -6.09 3.61 4.25
C PHE A 445 -7.18 3.93 5.28
N MET A 446 -7.05 3.43 6.51
CA MET A 446 -7.93 3.76 7.61
C MET A 446 -7.12 4.30 8.79
N VAL A 447 -7.34 5.58 9.13
CA VAL A 447 -6.76 6.17 10.34
C VAL A 447 -7.56 5.70 11.54
N TRP A 448 -6.86 5.15 12.55
CA TRP A 448 -7.48 4.69 13.78
C TRP A 448 -8.13 5.83 14.55
N TYR A 449 -9.01 5.52 15.50
CA TYR A 449 -9.72 6.55 16.25
C TYR A 449 -8.79 7.33 17.18
N ASP A 450 -9.15 8.59 17.41
CA ASP A 450 -8.47 9.45 18.38
C ASP A 450 -8.74 8.93 19.80
N GLY A 451 -7.73 8.37 20.46
CA GLY A 451 -7.93 7.74 21.76
C GLY A 451 -8.36 8.73 22.83
N ASN A 452 -9.33 8.33 23.63
CA ASN A 452 -9.69 9.00 24.89
C ASN A 452 -8.66 8.65 25.98
N ALA A 453 -7.43 9.11 25.85
CA ALA A 453 -6.53 9.11 27.00
C ALA A 453 -6.90 10.23 27.98
N GLY A 454 -8.19 10.31 28.37
CA GLY A 454 -8.69 11.21 29.42
C GLY A 454 -8.52 12.73 29.21
N ASN A 455 -7.81 13.15 28.18
CA ASN A 455 -7.37 14.51 27.94
C ASN A 455 -7.68 15.06 26.54
N ASN A 456 -8.64 14.58 25.83
CA ASN A 456 -9.16 15.13 24.54
C ASN A 456 -8.13 15.68 23.49
N THR A 457 -6.84 15.50 23.69
CA THR A 457 -5.79 16.10 22.88
C THR A 457 -5.03 15.07 22.03
N SER A 458 -5.35 13.81 22.19
CA SER A 458 -4.65 12.80 21.45
C SER A 458 -5.35 12.47 20.12
N THR A 459 -4.81 13.04 19.00
CA THR A 459 -5.23 12.71 17.64
C THR A 459 -4.33 11.63 17.06
N MET A 460 -4.86 10.64 16.41
CA MET A 460 -4.09 9.51 15.84
C MET A 460 -3.15 9.95 14.72
N VAL A 461 -3.46 11.05 14.06
CA VAL A 461 -2.58 11.78 13.14
C VAL A 461 -2.77 13.28 13.36
N SER A 462 -1.81 14.12 12.94
CA SER A 462 -1.93 15.57 13.09
C SER A 462 -2.97 16.17 12.15
N ASP A 463 -3.45 17.38 12.50
CA ASP A 463 -4.34 18.15 11.62
C ASP A 463 -3.71 18.41 10.25
N ASP A 464 -2.40 18.67 10.20
CA ASP A 464 -1.68 18.91 8.96
C ASP A 464 -1.54 17.65 8.12
N TRP A 465 -1.43 16.48 8.75
CA TRP A 465 -1.47 15.20 8.05
C TRP A 465 -2.81 15.02 7.30
N TRP A 466 -3.95 15.32 7.97
CA TRP A 466 -5.26 15.27 7.34
C TRP A 466 -5.41 16.28 6.21
N LYS A 467 -4.97 17.54 6.41
CA LYS A 467 -5.00 18.57 5.37
C LYS A 467 -4.21 18.16 4.13
N ASP A 468 -3.03 17.60 4.34
CA ASP A 468 -2.18 17.09 3.27
C ASP A 468 -2.85 15.92 2.53
N ALA A 469 -3.30 14.90 3.25
CA ALA A 469 -3.98 13.76 2.67
C ALA A 469 -5.22 14.18 1.86
N MET A 470 -6.13 14.97 2.45
CA MET A 470 -7.42 15.32 1.84
C MET A 470 -7.30 16.37 0.72
N SER A 471 -6.16 17.06 0.59
CA SER A 471 -5.88 17.97 -0.54
C SER A 471 -5.27 17.25 -1.74
N SER A 472 -4.74 16.04 -1.56
CA SER A 472 -4.05 15.29 -2.61
C SER A 472 -5.00 14.81 -3.71
N PRO A 473 -4.64 14.96 -5.00
CA PRO A 473 -5.43 14.42 -6.11
C PRO A 473 -5.46 12.89 -6.15
N ASN A 474 -4.51 12.24 -5.47
CA ASN A 474 -4.41 10.79 -5.41
C ASN A 474 -5.22 10.18 -4.26
N VAL A 475 -5.74 10.99 -3.35
CA VAL A 475 -6.60 10.56 -2.23
C VAL A 475 -8.06 10.82 -2.59
N MET A 476 -8.86 9.78 -2.51
CA MET A 476 -10.30 9.86 -2.80
C MET A 476 -11.07 10.30 -1.56
N THR A 477 -11.97 11.24 -1.75
CA THR A 477 -12.89 11.79 -0.75
C THR A 477 -14.32 11.38 -1.05
N ARG A 478 -15.24 11.50 -0.09
CA ARG A 478 -16.64 11.00 -0.21
C ARG A 478 -17.38 11.56 -1.41
N ASP A 479 -17.18 12.84 -1.75
CA ASP A 479 -17.79 13.51 -2.91
C ASP A 479 -17.36 12.94 -4.27
N GLN A 480 -16.31 12.11 -4.29
CA GLN A 480 -15.79 11.44 -5.48
C GLN A 480 -16.24 9.97 -5.59
N VAL A 481 -16.96 9.46 -4.59
CA VAL A 481 -17.43 8.07 -4.57
C VAL A 481 -18.67 7.94 -5.45
N ILE A 482 -18.56 7.12 -6.52
CA ILE A 482 -19.66 6.83 -7.46
C ILE A 482 -19.57 5.34 -7.82
N TYR A 483 -20.54 4.50 -7.38
CA TYR A 483 -20.61 3.07 -7.73
C TYR A 483 -22.05 2.52 -7.71
#